data_8a00fe6eee7b1104f845bd2a0c035c98
#
_entry.id   8a00fe6eee7b1104f845bd2a0c035c98
#
_cell.length_a   1.000
_cell.length_b   1.000
_cell.length_c   1.000
_cell.angle_alpha   90.00
_cell.angle_beta   90.00
_cell.angle_gamma   90.00
#
_symmetry.space_group_name_H-M   'P 1'
#
loop_
_entity.id
_entity.type
_entity.pdbx_description
1 polymer ?
#
loop_
_entity_poly.entity_id
_entity_poly.type
_entity_poly.pdbx_seq_one_letter_code
_entity_poly.pdbx_strand_id
1 'polypeptide(L)'
;MSMRTNRITLLVHEIESAISFYTHGFGLQLIEDTQISESKRIVRLGCTTTDVSFNLTTPKPGDEELVGRQAGQRVFIFLDTEDLDLDLQRFKQQGITIHDGPRTEPFGRCLLVKDLAGNLWEFVERS
;
A
#
# COMPACT_ATOMS: atom_id res chain seq x y z
N MET A 1 -6.75 -23.81 -18.25
CA MET A 1 -7.39 -22.68 -17.55
C MET A 1 -6.35 -21.85 -16.82
N SER A 2 -6.47 -20.57 -16.84
CA SER A 2 -5.53 -19.69 -16.16
C SER A 2 -6.26 -18.78 -15.17
N MET A 3 -5.56 -18.46 -14.10
CA MET A 3 -6.04 -17.53 -13.08
C MET A 3 -4.95 -16.51 -12.80
N ARG A 4 -5.34 -15.35 -12.35
CA ARG A 4 -4.39 -14.33 -11.84
C ARG A 4 -5.05 -13.55 -10.73
N THR A 5 -4.25 -13.08 -9.79
CA THR A 5 -4.76 -12.23 -8.73
C THR A 5 -5.17 -10.89 -9.33
N ASN A 6 -6.39 -10.47 -9.02
CA ASN A 6 -6.94 -9.21 -9.52
C ASN A 6 -6.75 -8.10 -8.50
N ARG A 7 -7.19 -8.34 -7.28
CA ARG A 7 -7.08 -7.34 -6.21
C ARG A 7 -7.04 -8.00 -4.85
N ILE A 8 -6.50 -7.26 -3.89
CA ILE A 8 -6.32 -7.68 -2.51
C ILE A 8 -6.99 -6.65 -1.63
N THR A 9 -7.72 -7.09 -0.62
CA THR A 9 -8.38 -6.19 0.33
C THR A 9 -7.35 -5.45 1.18
N LEU A 10 -7.48 -4.15 1.22
CA LEU A 10 -6.71 -3.28 2.10
C LEU A 10 -7.68 -2.49 2.97
N LEU A 11 -7.70 -2.82 4.26
CA LEU A 11 -8.60 -2.18 5.22
C LEU A 11 -8.07 -0.80 5.61
N VAL A 12 -8.94 0.19 5.54
CA VAL A 12 -8.61 1.57 5.90
C VAL A 12 -9.71 2.13 6.79
N HIS A 13 -9.38 3.12 7.62
CA HIS A 13 -10.38 3.78 8.46
C HIS A 13 -11.25 4.73 7.63
N GLU A 14 -10.63 5.44 6.68
CA GLU A 14 -11.33 6.42 5.85
C GLU A 14 -10.77 6.38 4.43
N ILE A 15 -11.67 6.30 3.45
CA ILE A 15 -11.29 6.10 2.05
C ILE A 15 -10.54 7.31 1.49
N GLU A 16 -11.02 8.54 1.73
CA GLU A 16 -10.42 9.74 1.11
C GLU A 16 -8.99 9.99 1.58
N SER A 17 -8.74 9.90 2.89
CA SER A 17 -7.38 10.07 3.41
C SER A 17 -6.46 8.94 2.95
N ALA A 18 -6.99 7.74 2.80
CA ALA A 18 -6.21 6.60 2.29
C ALA A 18 -5.82 6.81 0.83
N ILE A 19 -6.75 7.26 -0.02
CA ILE A 19 -6.44 7.57 -1.42
C ILE A 19 -5.30 8.60 -1.47
N SER A 20 -5.41 9.67 -0.71
CA SER A 20 -4.39 10.72 -0.67
C SER A 20 -3.03 10.18 -0.23
N PHE A 21 -3.02 9.39 0.86
CA PHE A 21 -1.77 8.83 1.39
C PHE A 21 -1.07 7.93 0.38
N TYR A 22 -1.81 6.97 -0.17
CA TYR A 22 -1.17 5.97 -1.05
C TYR A 22 -0.78 6.55 -2.40
N THR A 23 -1.50 7.55 -2.92
CA THR A 23 -1.15 8.18 -4.20
C THR A 23 -0.02 9.18 -4.04
N HIS A 24 -0.12 10.14 -3.11
CA HIS A 24 0.89 11.16 -2.93
C HIS A 24 2.11 10.64 -2.16
N GLY A 25 1.89 9.77 -1.19
CA GLY A 25 2.96 9.23 -0.37
C GLY A 25 3.70 8.07 -1.02
N PHE A 26 3.00 6.99 -1.30
CA PHE A 26 3.62 5.79 -1.88
C PHE A 26 3.77 5.85 -3.40
N GLY A 27 3.10 6.79 -4.06
CA GLY A 27 3.19 6.91 -5.51
C GLY A 27 2.34 5.90 -6.26
N LEU A 28 1.38 5.26 -5.59
CA LEU A 28 0.45 4.36 -6.25
C LEU A 28 -0.53 5.16 -7.12
N GLN A 29 -1.14 4.49 -8.07
CA GLN A 29 -2.12 5.09 -8.97
C GLN A 29 -3.53 4.72 -8.55
N LEU A 30 -4.45 5.67 -8.62
CA LEU A 30 -5.87 5.40 -8.47
C LEU A 30 -6.36 4.76 -9.77
N ILE A 31 -6.64 3.45 -9.72
CA ILE A 31 -7.02 2.68 -10.90
C ILE A 31 -8.52 2.75 -11.14
N GLU A 32 -9.28 2.71 -10.06
CA GLU A 32 -10.75 2.74 -10.15
C GLU A 32 -11.33 3.45 -8.93
N ASP A 33 -12.35 4.27 -9.16
CA ASP A 33 -13.16 4.87 -8.11
C ASP A 33 -14.57 4.97 -8.64
N THR A 34 -15.38 3.95 -8.32
CA THR A 34 -16.72 3.80 -8.91
C THR A 34 -17.77 3.69 -7.81
N GLN A 35 -18.73 4.59 -7.84
CA GLN A 35 -19.89 4.50 -6.97
C GLN A 35 -20.90 3.55 -7.62
N ILE A 36 -21.12 2.39 -7.00
CA ILE A 36 -22.02 1.36 -7.51
C ILE A 36 -23.45 1.62 -7.06
N SER A 37 -23.63 2.02 -5.80
CA SER A 37 -24.92 2.33 -5.20
C SER A 37 -24.71 3.35 -4.09
N GLU A 38 -25.76 3.72 -3.38
CA GLU A 38 -25.62 4.65 -2.24
C GLU A 38 -24.69 4.11 -1.17
N SER A 39 -24.64 2.78 -1.01
CA SER A 39 -23.87 2.14 0.05
C SER A 39 -22.61 1.43 -0.44
N LYS A 40 -22.35 1.39 -1.76
CA LYS A 40 -21.23 0.63 -2.30
C LYS A 40 -20.38 1.46 -3.25
N ARG A 41 -19.09 1.51 -2.94
CA ARG A 41 -18.07 2.19 -3.72
C ARG A 41 -16.90 1.24 -3.92
N ILE A 42 -16.36 1.19 -5.12
CA ILE A 42 -15.17 0.39 -5.42
C ILE A 42 -14.01 1.34 -5.65
N VAL A 43 -12.98 1.22 -4.81
CA VAL A 43 -11.76 2.02 -4.92
C VAL A 43 -10.58 1.07 -5.03
N ARG A 44 -9.83 1.18 -6.13
CA ARG A 44 -8.67 0.34 -6.36
C ARG A 44 -7.43 1.19 -6.63
N LEU A 45 -6.36 0.87 -5.94
CA LEU A 45 -5.03 1.49 -6.12
C LEU A 45 -4.03 0.43 -6.55
N GLY A 46 -3.03 0.83 -7.31
CA GLY A 46 -1.99 -0.10 -7.73
C GLY A 46 -0.85 0.62 -8.42
N CYS A 47 0.13 -0.19 -8.90
CA CYS A 47 1.29 0.36 -9.59
C CYS A 47 0.96 0.63 -11.07
N THR A 48 0.23 -0.28 -11.69
CA THR A 48 -0.24 -0.14 -13.07
C THR A 48 -1.62 -0.75 -13.21
N THR A 49 -2.27 -0.55 -14.35
CA THR A 49 -3.59 -1.14 -14.62
C THR A 49 -3.54 -2.64 -14.87
N THR A 50 -2.34 -3.20 -15.11
CA THR A 50 -2.17 -4.62 -15.40
C THR A 50 -1.73 -5.43 -14.19
N ASP A 51 -1.25 -4.78 -13.14
CA ASP A 51 -0.78 -5.44 -11.93
C ASP A 51 -1.92 -5.67 -10.94
N VAL A 52 -1.63 -6.45 -9.90
CA VAL A 52 -2.53 -6.61 -8.76
C VAL A 52 -2.84 -5.24 -8.16
N SER A 53 -4.10 -4.99 -7.90
CA SER A 53 -4.53 -3.76 -7.24
C SER A 53 -4.92 -4.01 -5.79
N PHE A 54 -4.97 -2.93 -5.02
CA PHE A 54 -5.44 -2.95 -3.64
C PHE A 54 -6.83 -2.36 -3.60
N ASN A 55 -7.77 -3.14 -3.08
CA ASN A 55 -9.17 -2.73 -2.95
C ASN A 55 -9.33 -2.07 -1.58
N LEU A 56 -9.44 -0.74 -1.57
CA LEU A 56 -9.64 -0.02 -0.32
C LEU A 56 -11.06 -0.21 0.17
N THR A 57 -11.19 -0.62 1.42
CA THR A 57 -12.50 -0.79 2.04
C THR A 57 -12.40 -0.53 3.53
N THR A 58 -13.50 -0.08 4.13
CA THR A 58 -13.58 0.10 5.58
C THR A 58 -13.95 -1.23 6.24
N PRO A 59 -13.55 -1.45 7.50
CA PRO A 59 -13.84 -2.71 8.15
C PRO A 59 -15.34 -2.84 8.44
N LYS A 60 -15.81 -4.07 8.46
CA LYS A 60 -17.15 -4.36 8.99
C LYS A 60 -17.15 -4.18 10.50
N PRO A 61 -18.32 -3.96 11.12
CA PRO A 61 -18.40 -3.87 12.58
C PRO A 61 -17.76 -5.09 13.24
N GLY A 62 -16.87 -4.84 14.20
CA GLY A 62 -16.12 -5.89 14.88
C GLY A 62 -14.72 -6.11 14.33
N ASP A 63 -14.41 -5.60 13.16
CA ASP A 63 -13.12 -5.83 12.49
C ASP A 63 -12.22 -4.58 12.51
N GLU A 64 -12.58 -3.55 13.28
CA GLU A 64 -11.85 -2.27 13.30
C GLU A 64 -10.39 -2.45 13.70
N GLU A 65 -10.09 -3.41 14.56
CA GLU A 65 -8.74 -3.68 15.03
C GLU A 65 -7.82 -4.25 13.95
N LEU A 66 -8.39 -4.78 12.86
CA LEU A 66 -7.60 -5.33 11.76
C LEU A 66 -6.99 -4.25 10.87
N VAL A 67 -7.51 -3.02 10.92
CA VAL A 67 -6.93 -1.91 10.16
C VAL A 67 -5.51 -1.67 10.67
N GLY A 68 -4.53 -1.76 9.75
CA GLY A 68 -3.12 -1.64 10.10
C GLY A 68 -2.51 -2.92 10.66
N ARG A 69 -3.26 -4.00 10.76
CA ARG A 69 -2.80 -5.27 11.34
C ARG A 69 -3.21 -6.49 10.54
N GLN A 70 -3.43 -6.34 9.24
CA GLN A 70 -3.86 -7.46 8.41
C GLN A 70 -2.83 -8.58 8.35
N ALA A 71 -1.54 -8.25 8.47
CA ALA A 71 -0.46 -9.23 8.53
C ALA A 71 0.14 -9.35 9.95
N GLY A 72 -0.55 -8.82 10.96
CA GLY A 72 -0.01 -8.79 12.32
C GLY A 72 1.22 -7.91 12.40
N GLN A 73 2.33 -8.48 12.88
CA GLN A 73 3.61 -7.76 13.00
C GLN A 73 4.54 -7.98 11.79
N ARG A 74 4.07 -8.71 10.80
CA ARG A 74 4.84 -9.01 9.59
C ARG A 74 4.71 -7.91 8.56
N VAL A 75 5.60 -7.93 7.59
CA VAL A 75 5.46 -7.09 6.40
C VAL A 75 4.19 -7.50 5.68
N PHE A 76 3.34 -6.52 5.41
CA PHE A 76 2.06 -6.77 4.75
C PHE A 76 2.21 -6.87 3.24
N ILE A 77 2.90 -5.91 2.63
CA ILE A 77 3.09 -5.84 1.18
C ILE A 77 4.56 -5.62 0.85
N PHE A 78 5.04 -6.32 -0.17
CA PHE A 78 6.37 -6.16 -0.71
C PHE A 78 6.24 -5.53 -2.09
N LEU A 79 6.93 -4.43 -2.34
CA LEU A 79 6.95 -3.75 -3.64
C LEU A 79 8.36 -3.69 -4.17
N ASP A 80 8.54 -3.98 -5.45
CA ASP A 80 9.79 -3.72 -6.14
C ASP A 80 9.79 -2.25 -6.58
N THR A 81 10.92 -1.59 -6.46
CA THR A 81 11.10 -0.22 -6.93
C THR A 81 12.35 -0.12 -7.78
N GLU A 82 12.33 0.79 -8.75
CA GLU A 82 13.49 1.04 -9.60
C GLU A 82 14.45 2.06 -8.99
N ASP A 83 13.96 2.90 -8.08
CA ASP A 83 14.77 3.97 -7.50
C ASP A 83 14.38 4.22 -6.04
N LEU A 84 15.03 3.50 -5.14
CA LEU A 84 14.74 3.59 -3.71
C LEU A 84 15.10 4.95 -3.14
N ASP A 85 16.15 5.60 -3.63
CA ASP A 85 16.54 6.92 -3.15
C ASP A 85 15.48 7.97 -3.47
N LEU A 86 14.91 7.90 -4.66
CA LEU A 86 13.81 8.79 -5.04
C LEU A 86 12.58 8.56 -4.19
N ASP A 87 12.24 7.29 -3.95
CA ASP A 87 11.11 6.94 -3.09
C ASP A 87 11.34 7.45 -1.66
N LEU A 88 12.54 7.26 -1.12
CA LEU A 88 12.88 7.73 0.23
C LEU A 88 12.73 9.25 0.33
N GLN A 89 13.17 9.99 -0.69
CA GLN A 89 13.03 11.43 -0.73
C GLN A 89 11.55 11.84 -0.67
N ARG A 90 10.71 11.16 -1.45
CA ARG A 90 9.27 11.42 -1.44
C ARG A 90 8.65 11.09 -0.08
N PHE A 91 9.03 9.97 0.53
CA PHE A 91 8.54 9.58 1.85
C PHE A 91 8.86 10.66 2.89
N LYS A 92 10.08 11.17 2.88
CA LYS A 92 10.48 12.24 3.80
C LYS A 92 9.70 13.52 3.56
N GLN A 93 9.49 13.89 2.31
CA GLN A 93 8.71 15.08 1.96
C GLN A 93 7.25 14.95 2.39
N GLN A 94 6.70 13.76 2.34
CA GLN A 94 5.32 13.50 2.71
C GLN A 94 5.13 13.16 4.21
N GLY A 95 6.21 13.18 4.98
CA GLY A 95 6.14 12.89 6.41
C GLY A 95 5.82 11.43 6.73
N ILE A 96 6.18 10.51 5.85
CA ILE A 96 5.90 9.09 6.03
C ILE A 96 6.92 8.50 7.00
N THR A 97 6.43 7.67 7.93
CA THR A 97 7.27 7.03 8.94
C THR A 97 8.14 5.93 8.33
N ILE A 98 9.45 6.13 8.39
CA ILE A 98 10.41 5.09 8.04
C ILE A 98 10.57 4.18 9.25
N HIS A 99 10.27 2.89 9.07
CA HIS A 99 10.36 1.93 10.17
C HIS A 99 11.77 1.38 10.30
N ASP A 100 12.42 1.05 9.19
CA ASP A 100 13.78 0.49 9.19
C ASP A 100 14.43 0.68 7.82
N GLY A 101 15.73 0.95 7.82
CA GLY A 101 16.54 1.06 6.61
C GLY A 101 16.72 2.50 6.13
N PRO A 102 17.28 2.68 4.92
CA PRO A 102 17.61 1.64 3.92
C PRO A 102 18.71 0.70 4.38
N ARG A 103 18.59 -0.57 4.01
CA ARG A 103 19.62 -1.58 4.28
C ARG A 103 20.06 -2.24 2.99
N THR A 104 21.35 -2.61 2.94
CA THR A 104 21.89 -3.40 1.84
C THR A 104 21.81 -4.87 2.20
N GLU A 105 21.19 -5.63 1.32
CA GLU A 105 21.02 -7.07 1.45
C GLU A 105 21.65 -7.75 0.22
N PRO A 106 21.87 -9.08 0.24
CA PRO A 106 22.41 -9.77 -0.93
C PRO A 106 21.60 -9.57 -2.22
N PHE A 107 20.31 -9.39 -2.10
CA PHE A 107 19.40 -9.23 -3.26
C PHE A 107 19.25 -7.76 -3.70
N GLY A 108 19.78 -6.80 -2.94
CA GLY A 108 19.65 -5.39 -3.26
C GLY A 108 19.48 -4.56 -2.00
N ARG A 109 18.82 -3.40 -2.13
CA ARG A 109 18.54 -2.54 -0.99
C ARG A 109 17.07 -2.60 -0.64
N CYS A 110 16.76 -2.50 0.65
CA CYS A 110 15.37 -2.53 1.09
C CYS A 110 15.09 -1.46 2.15
N LEU A 111 13.84 -1.07 2.23
CA LEU A 111 13.35 -0.05 3.14
C LEU A 111 11.99 -0.47 3.66
N LEU A 112 11.83 -0.45 4.99
CA LEU A 112 10.54 -0.71 5.63
C LEU A 112 9.88 0.59 6.01
N VAL A 113 8.62 0.73 5.63
CA VAL A 113 7.85 1.95 5.79
C VAL A 113 6.50 1.61 6.38
N LYS A 114 5.96 2.47 7.21
CA LYS A 114 4.59 2.30 7.74
C LYS A 114 3.61 3.09 6.90
N ASP A 115 2.46 2.49 6.61
CA ASP A 115 1.37 3.26 6.01
C ASP A 115 0.59 4.03 7.08
N LEU A 116 -0.46 4.74 6.68
CA LEU A 116 -1.21 5.60 7.59
C LEU A 116 -1.91 4.84 8.71
N ALA A 117 -2.16 3.55 8.50
CA ALA A 117 -2.81 2.69 9.51
C ALA A 117 -1.80 1.91 10.35
N GLY A 118 -0.53 1.89 9.95
CA GLY A 118 0.53 1.18 10.65
C GLY A 118 0.95 -0.14 10.03
N ASN A 119 0.40 -0.53 8.88
CA ASN A 119 0.90 -1.71 8.16
C ASN A 119 2.33 -1.46 7.68
N LEU A 120 3.15 -2.52 7.71
CA LEU A 120 4.52 -2.46 7.21
C LEU A 120 4.54 -2.80 5.72
N TRP A 121 5.20 -1.95 4.95
CA TRP A 121 5.45 -2.14 3.52
C TRP A 121 6.94 -2.19 3.30
N GLU A 122 7.43 -3.18 2.56
CA GLU A 122 8.84 -3.26 2.21
C GLU A 122 9.04 -2.89 0.75
N PHE A 123 9.90 -1.89 0.54
CA PHE A 123 10.29 -1.46 -0.80
C PHE A 123 11.66 -2.05 -1.10
N VAL A 124 11.79 -2.76 -2.20
CA VAL A 124 13.00 -3.49 -2.58
C VAL A 124 13.51 -2.98 -3.93
N GLU A 125 14.75 -2.50 -3.93
CA GLU A 125 15.47 -2.14 -5.16
C GLU A 125 16.47 -3.25 -5.43
N ARG A 126 16.20 -4.06 -6.43
CA ARG A 126 17.05 -5.22 -6.73
C ARG A 126 18.33 -4.79 -7.39
N SER A 127 19.40 -5.48 -7.05
CA SER A 127 20.72 -5.23 -7.63
C SER A 127 20.85 -5.87 -9.03
#